data_ad22f8aae6b8afa4e51d41ebe6083032
#
_entry.id   ad22f8aae6b8afa4e51d41ebe6083032
#
_cell.length_a   1.000
_cell.length_b   1.000
_cell.length_c   1.000
_cell.angle_alpha   90.00
_cell.angle_beta   90.00
_cell.angle_gamma   90.00
#
_symmetry.space_group_name_H-M   'P 1'
#
loop_
_entity.id
_entity.type
_entity.pdbx_description
1 polymer ?
#
loop_
_entity_poly.entity_id
_entity_poly.type
_entity_poly.pdbx_seq_one_letter_code
_entity_poly.pdbx_strand_id
1 'polypeptide(L)'
;MIEVLDDLGRCLELREPARRIACLVPSITETLFALGAGDSVVAVTDFCIHPEEGVRAKKRIGGTKNFAAARLIGLEPDLVIANAEENRRHQVQSLEDAGLKVFVTFPRTVDGCLKMIADMGAVTGTGNVAQTILSAIEKARADALSIAPARPPRVLCPVWKNPYMTINGDTYVDSVIRCCGGANLFTDEAERYPHFLLNEAARRLPEVVILPTEPFHFTESDMRDFQEMGDDVPAVHFRRIHIVEGELLSWYGPRLTRALREISVLIREAA
;
A
#
# COMPACT_ATOMS: atom_id res chain seq x y z
N MET A 1 -15.25 -16.00 -20.32
CA MET A 1 -15.52 -15.99 -18.86
C MET A 1 -14.21 -15.58 -18.18
N ILE A 2 -14.25 -14.67 -17.23
CA ILE A 2 -13.09 -14.22 -16.46
C ILE A 2 -13.24 -14.81 -15.07
N GLU A 3 -12.23 -15.55 -14.63
CA GLU A 3 -12.18 -16.15 -13.30
C GLU A 3 -10.91 -15.66 -12.59
N VAL A 4 -11.07 -15.06 -11.42
CA VAL A 4 -9.97 -14.57 -10.59
C VAL A 4 -10.22 -14.96 -9.14
N LEU A 5 -9.14 -15.31 -8.42
CA LEU A 5 -9.20 -15.56 -6.99
C LEU A 5 -8.83 -14.28 -6.24
N ASP A 6 -9.72 -13.82 -5.37
CA ASP A 6 -9.41 -12.71 -4.47
C ASP A 6 -8.41 -13.14 -3.38
N ASP A 7 -7.92 -12.17 -2.60
CA ASP A 7 -6.91 -12.46 -1.58
C ASP A 7 -7.47 -13.15 -0.32
N LEU A 8 -8.78 -13.39 -0.27
CA LEU A 8 -9.44 -14.26 0.71
C LEU A 8 -9.67 -15.68 0.17
N GLY A 9 -9.18 -15.99 -1.06
CA GLY A 9 -9.32 -17.31 -1.70
C GLY A 9 -10.69 -17.57 -2.32
N ARG A 10 -11.51 -16.54 -2.56
CA ARG A 10 -12.84 -16.65 -3.13
C ARG A 10 -12.77 -16.45 -4.64
N CYS A 11 -13.45 -17.30 -5.39
CA CYS A 11 -13.53 -17.18 -6.84
C CYS A 11 -14.55 -16.11 -7.24
N LEU A 12 -14.10 -15.12 -8.01
CA LEU A 12 -14.94 -14.16 -8.70
C LEU A 12 -15.07 -14.57 -10.16
N GLU A 13 -16.30 -14.74 -10.61
CA GLU A 13 -16.62 -15.03 -12.00
C GLU A 13 -17.32 -13.84 -12.66
N LEU A 14 -16.78 -13.37 -13.79
CA LEU A 14 -17.38 -12.34 -14.62
C LEU A 14 -17.58 -12.88 -16.05
N ARG A 15 -18.74 -12.61 -16.63
CA ARG A 15 -19.00 -13.00 -18.03
C ARG A 15 -18.20 -12.17 -19.02
N GLU A 16 -17.99 -10.90 -18.69
CA GLU A 16 -17.27 -9.89 -19.46
C GLU A 16 -16.55 -8.92 -18.50
N PRO A 17 -15.59 -8.11 -18.96
CA PRO A 17 -14.93 -7.14 -18.12
C PRO A 17 -15.90 -6.16 -17.46
N ALA A 18 -15.63 -5.83 -16.20
CA ALA A 18 -16.44 -4.91 -15.40
C ALA A 18 -16.49 -3.52 -16.04
N ARG A 19 -17.71 -2.94 -16.11
CA ARG A 19 -17.98 -1.63 -16.71
C ARG A 19 -18.48 -0.61 -15.70
N ARG A 20 -18.90 -1.05 -14.53
CA ARG A 20 -19.43 -0.22 -13.45
C ARG A 20 -18.78 -0.61 -12.13
N ILE A 21 -17.60 -0.07 -11.88
CA ILE A 21 -16.78 -0.43 -10.73
C ILE A 21 -16.99 0.59 -9.60
N ALA A 22 -17.33 0.11 -8.41
CA ALA A 22 -17.21 0.88 -7.18
C ALA A 22 -15.90 0.50 -6.47
N CYS A 23 -14.96 1.44 -6.32
CA CYS A 23 -13.68 1.18 -5.67
C CYS A 23 -13.62 1.82 -4.28
N LEU A 24 -13.45 1.00 -3.24
CA LEU A 24 -13.39 1.43 -1.85
C LEU A 24 -11.96 1.74 -1.36
N VAL A 25 -10.96 1.67 -2.25
CA VAL A 25 -9.54 1.67 -1.91
C VAL A 25 -8.81 2.74 -2.74
N PRO A 26 -8.17 3.74 -2.10
CA PRO A 26 -7.51 4.83 -2.81
C PRO A 26 -6.42 4.37 -3.78
N SER A 27 -5.49 3.53 -3.34
CA SER A 27 -4.38 3.01 -4.14
C SER A 27 -4.85 2.17 -5.34
N ILE A 28 -5.94 1.40 -5.18
CA ILE A 28 -6.51 0.61 -6.27
C ILE A 28 -7.32 1.49 -7.21
N THR A 29 -7.95 2.56 -6.72
CA THR A 29 -8.57 3.57 -7.59
C THR A 29 -7.52 4.14 -8.55
N GLU A 30 -6.38 4.59 -8.04
CA GLU A 30 -5.28 5.06 -8.89
C GLU A 30 -4.80 3.97 -9.88
N THR A 31 -4.69 2.73 -9.40
CA THR A 31 -4.31 1.59 -10.26
C THR A 31 -5.30 1.39 -11.41
N LEU A 32 -6.62 1.47 -11.16
CA LEU A 32 -7.64 1.35 -12.20
C LEU A 32 -7.51 2.46 -13.26
N PHE A 33 -7.22 3.68 -12.85
CA PHE A 33 -6.96 4.77 -13.79
C PHE A 33 -5.67 4.54 -14.59
N ALA A 34 -4.60 4.09 -13.96
CA ALA A 34 -3.34 3.74 -14.61
C ALA A 34 -3.50 2.59 -15.62
N LEU A 35 -4.41 1.67 -15.36
CA LEU A 35 -4.79 0.59 -16.28
C LEU A 35 -5.65 1.07 -17.46
N GLY A 36 -6.09 2.34 -17.48
CA GLY A 36 -7.01 2.86 -18.49
C GLY A 36 -8.48 2.46 -18.24
N ALA A 37 -8.82 1.93 -17.08
CA ALA A 37 -10.17 1.54 -16.68
C ALA A 37 -10.93 2.64 -15.91
N GLY A 38 -10.40 3.86 -15.86
CA GLY A 38 -10.97 4.97 -15.12
C GLY A 38 -12.42 5.29 -15.49
N ASP A 39 -12.79 5.15 -16.76
CA ASP A 39 -14.18 5.39 -17.22
C ASP A 39 -15.17 4.39 -16.62
N SER A 40 -14.73 3.17 -16.35
CA SER A 40 -15.54 2.13 -15.69
C SER A 40 -15.75 2.40 -14.19
N VAL A 41 -14.96 3.28 -13.56
CA VAL A 41 -15.13 3.63 -12.14
C VAL A 41 -16.32 4.55 -11.98
N VAL A 42 -17.38 4.11 -11.28
CA VAL A 42 -18.61 4.87 -11.04
C VAL A 42 -18.68 5.48 -9.65
N ALA A 43 -18.00 4.88 -8.66
CA ALA A 43 -17.99 5.37 -7.28
C ALA A 43 -16.63 5.13 -6.62
N VAL A 44 -16.24 6.05 -5.74
CA VAL A 44 -14.99 6.05 -4.98
C VAL A 44 -15.21 6.57 -3.56
N THR A 45 -14.28 6.30 -2.64
CA THR A 45 -14.30 6.89 -1.30
C THR A 45 -13.80 8.34 -1.31
N ASP A 46 -13.98 9.06 -0.20
CA ASP A 46 -13.51 10.43 -0.05
C ASP A 46 -11.98 10.53 -0.06
N PHE A 47 -11.29 9.43 0.29
CA PHE A 47 -9.83 9.31 0.28
C PHE A 47 -9.22 8.96 -1.08
N CYS A 48 -10.04 8.65 -2.09
CA CYS A 48 -9.56 8.44 -3.46
C CYS A 48 -9.29 9.80 -4.11
N ILE A 49 -8.06 10.29 -3.97
CA ILE A 49 -7.65 11.62 -4.43
C ILE A 49 -6.85 11.59 -5.74
N HIS A 50 -6.36 10.42 -6.16
CA HIS A 50 -5.57 10.25 -7.37
C HIS A 50 -6.24 9.34 -8.41
N PRO A 51 -6.07 9.69 -9.72
CA PRO A 51 -5.62 10.97 -10.25
C PRO A 51 -6.68 12.06 -10.01
N GLU A 52 -6.28 13.26 -9.59
CA GLU A 52 -7.20 14.32 -9.14
C GLU A 52 -8.32 14.62 -10.14
N GLU A 53 -7.97 14.85 -11.40
CA GLU A 53 -8.97 15.15 -12.45
C GLU A 53 -9.92 13.96 -12.69
N GLY A 54 -9.37 12.74 -12.69
CA GLY A 54 -10.12 11.51 -12.96
C GLY A 54 -11.17 11.22 -11.89
N VAL A 55 -10.82 11.38 -10.62
CA VAL A 55 -11.71 11.07 -9.50
C VAL A 55 -12.69 12.20 -9.16
N ARG A 56 -12.46 13.42 -9.64
CA ARG A 56 -13.32 14.60 -9.38
C ARG A 56 -14.77 14.38 -9.80
N ALA A 57 -14.98 13.73 -10.94
CA ALA A 57 -16.32 13.47 -11.48
C ALA A 57 -17.00 12.20 -10.93
N LYS A 58 -16.28 11.41 -10.11
CA LYS A 58 -16.81 10.14 -9.59
C LYS A 58 -17.71 10.37 -8.38
N LYS A 59 -18.71 9.48 -8.20
CA LYS A 59 -19.61 9.58 -7.04
C LYS A 59 -18.86 9.27 -5.76
N ARG A 60 -18.90 10.18 -4.78
CA ARG A 60 -18.33 9.98 -3.45
C ARG A 60 -19.31 9.20 -2.57
N ILE A 61 -18.82 8.17 -1.90
CA ILE A 61 -19.63 7.27 -1.07
C ILE A 61 -19.23 7.28 0.41
N GLY A 62 -18.39 8.23 0.84
CA GLY A 62 -17.90 8.35 2.21
C GLY A 62 -16.50 7.76 2.39
N GLY A 63 -16.11 7.52 3.65
CA GLY A 63 -14.78 7.02 3.99
C GLY A 63 -14.58 5.53 3.75
N THR A 64 -13.33 5.05 3.77
CA THR A 64 -12.99 3.62 3.59
C THR A 64 -13.62 2.72 4.67
N LYS A 65 -13.70 3.19 5.91
CA LYS A 65 -14.24 2.42 7.06
C LYS A 65 -15.70 2.73 7.40
N ASN A 66 -16.34 3.68 6.69
CA ASN A 66 -17.71 4.12 6.98
C ASN A 66 -18.41 4.65 5.73
N PHE A 67 -18.30 3.92 4.62
CA PHE A 67 -18.97 4.27 3.37
C PHE A 67 -20.49 4.04 3.46
N ALA A 68 -21.24 4.77 2.63
CA ALA A 68 -22.71 4.70 2.54
C ALA A 68 -23.14 3.49 1.68
N ALA A 69 -23.26 2.31 2.29
CA ALA A 69 -23.56 1.05 1.59
C ALA A 69 -24.86 1.14 0.77
N ALA A 70 -25.94 1.70 1.31
CA ALA A 70 -27.20 1.87 0.57
C ALA A 70 -27.06 2.74 -0.68
N ARG A 71 -26.24 3.81 -0.61
CA ARG A 71 -25.94 4.65 -1.77
C ARG A 71 -25.14 3.91 -2.82
N LEU A 72 -24.15 3.07 -2.38
CA LEU A 72 -23.35 2.26 -3.29
C LEU A 72 -24.22 1.21 -3.99
N ILE A 73 -25.10 0.50 -3.26
CA ILE A 73 -26.03 -0.49 -3.81
C ILE A 73 -26.92 0.18 -4.87
N GLY A 74 -27.45 1.37 -4.59
CA GLY A 74 -28.29 2.12 -5.54
C GLY A 74 -27.58 2.61 -6.81
N LEU A 75 -26.25 2.51 -6.88
CA LEU A 75 -25.48 2.76 -8.10
C LEU A 75 -25.40 1.53 -9.01
N GLU A 76 -25.83 0.37 -8.53
CA GLU A 76 -25.84 -0.91 -9.27
C GLU A 76 -24.48 -1.19 -9.95
N PRO A 77 -23.36 -1.23 -9.19
CA PRO A 77 -22.08 -1.61 -9.77
C PRO A 77 -22.09 -3.09 -10.14
N ASP A 78 -21.40 -3.44 -11.22
CA ASP A 78 -21.19 -4.84 -11.62
C ASP A 78 -20.00 -5.47 -10.85
N LEU A 79 -19.14 -4.64 -10.26
CA LEU A 79 -18.04 -5.05 -9.40
C LEU A 79 -17.77 -4.00 -8.30
N VAL A 80 -17.59 -4.48 -7.08
CA VAL A 80 -17.05 -3.68 -5.96
C VAL A 80 -15.65 -4.18 -5.64
N ILE A 81 -14.69 -3.26 -5.50
CA ILE A 81 -13.33 -3.58 -5.08
C ILE A 81 -13.13 -3.06 -3.67
N ALA A 82 -12.76 -3.96 -2.76
CA ALA A 82 -12.52 -3.70 -1.35
C ALA A 82 -11.12 -4.20 -0.93
N ASN A 83 -10.69 -3.81 0.28
CA ASN A 83 -9.45 -4.29 0.88
C ASN A 83 -9.72 -4.76 2.31
N ALA A 84 -9.12 -5.90 2.70
CA ALA A 84 -9.36 -6.52 4.01
C ALA A 84 -8.85 -5.68 5.19
N GLU A 85 -7.90 -4.79 4.99
CA GLU A 85 -7.29 -3.94 6.02
C GLU A 85 -7.97 -2.57 6.11
N GLU A 86 -8.39 -2.01 4.97
CA GLU A 86 -8.96 -0.67 4.90
C GLU A 86 -10.48 -0.65 5.12
N ASN A 87 -11.18 -1.72 4.74
CA ASN A 87 -12.65 -1.74 4.82
C ASN A 87 -13.13 -2.63 5.97
N ARG A 88 -14.22 -2.22 6.63
CA ARG A 88 -14.82 -3.02 7.70
C ARG A 88 -15.54 -4.24 7.14
N ARG A 89 -15.17 -5.43 7.61
CA ARG A 89 -15.71 -6.70 7.14
C ARG A 89 -17.25 -6.71 7.08
N HIS A 90 -17.94 -6.24 8.14
CA HIS A 90 -19.41 -6.25 8.19
C HIS A 90 -20.05 -5.34 7.12
N GLN A 91 -19.40 -4.23 6.74
CA GLN A 91 -19.89 -3.36 5.68
C GLN A 91 -19.69 -4.00 4.30
N VAL A 92 -18.55 -4.67 4.08
CA VAL A 92 -18.29 -5.43 2.85
C VAL A 92 -19.31 -6.56 2.73
N GLN A 93 -19.56 -7.31 3.81
CA GLN A 93 -20.57 -8.37 3.85
C GLN A 93 -21.96 -7.86 3.48
N SER A 94 -22.36 -6.67 3.93
CA SER A 94 -23.68 -6.10 3.58
C SER A 94 -23.85 -5.84 2.07
N LEU A 95 -22.76 -5.61 1.33
CA LEU A 95 -22.80 -5.48 -0.13
C LEU A 95 -23.00 -6.84 -0.80
N GLU A 96 -22.34 -7.86 -0.30
CA GLU A 96 -22.51 -9.26 -0.78
C GLU A 96 -23.91 -9.77 -0.50
N ASP A 97 -24.45 -9.51 0.69
CA ASP A 97 -25.82 -9.87 1.07
C ASP A 97 -26.87 -9.17 0.18
N ALA A 98 -26.53 -7.97 -0.35
CA ALA A 98 -27.33 -7.28 -1.34
C ALA A 98 -27.15 -7.81 -2.78
N GLY A 99 -26.36 -8.87 -2.99
CA GLY A 99 -26.14 -9.52 -4.27
C GLY A 99 -25.06 -8.89 -5.15
N LEU A 100 -24.26 -7.93 -4.62
CA LEU A 100 -23.17 -7.33 -5.38
C LEU A 100 -21.96 -8.29 -5.42
N LYS A 101 -21.26 -8.29 -6.54
CA LYS A 101 -19.98 -8.98 -6.66
C LYS A 101 -18.89 -8.15 -6.00
N VAL A 102 -18.18 -8.73 -5.03
CA VAL A 102 -17.11 -8.04 -4.30
C VAL A 102 -15.81 -8.81 -4.49
N PHE A 103 -14.76 -8.10 -4.92
CA PHE A 103 -13.38 -8.57 -4.98
C PHE A 103 -12.60 -7.95 -3.83
N VAL A 104 -12.11 -8.78 -2.92
CA VAL A 104 -11.35 -8.30 -1.75
C VAL A 104 -9.87 -8.49 -1.99
N THR A 105 -9.12 -7.40 -1.95
CA THR A 105 -7.65 -7.38 -2.02
C THR A 105 -7.05 -7.41 -0.63
N PHE A 106 -5.86 -7.99 -0.50
CA PHE A 106 -5.02 -7.91 0.70
C PHE A 106 -3.55 -8.16 0.37
N PRO A 107 -2.92 -7.34 -0.47
CA PRO A 107 -1.50 -7.51 -0.78
C PRO A 107 -0.65 -7.29 0.47
N ARG A 108 0.04 -8.33 0.94
CA ARG A 108 0.98 -8.26 2.07
C ARG A 108 2.45 -8.23 1.63
N THR A 109 2.67 -8.44 0.34
CA THR A 109 4.00 -8.49 -0.28
C THR A 109 4.02 -7.75 -1.60
N VAL A 110 5.22 -7.45 -2.09
CA VAL A 110 5.42 -6.94 -3.45
C VAL A 110 4.83 -7.90 -4.47
N ASP A 111 5.04 -9.22 -4.33
CA ASP A 111 4.44 -10.21 -5.24
C ASP A 111 2.91 -10.22 -5.18
N GLY A 112 2.34 -10.03 -3.98
CA GLY A 112 0.89 -9.84 -3.82
C GLY A 112 0.36 -8.60 -4.55
N CYS A 113 1.14 -7.50 -4.53
CA CYS A 113 0.81 -6.30 -5.29
C CYS A 113 0.85 -6.56 -6.81
N LEU A 114 1.85 -7.30 -7.30
CA LEU A 114 1.94 -7.68 -8.73
C LEU A 114 0.73 -8.55 -9.13
N LYS A 115 0.36 -9.54 -8.31
CA LYS A 115 -0.86 -10.34 -8.52
C LYS A 115 -2.09 -9.45 -8.60
N MET A 116 -2.27 -8.54 -7.64
CA MET A 116 -3.41 -7.61 -7.62
C MET A 116 -3.50 -6.77 -8.91
N ILE A 117 -2.37 -6.24 -9.43
CA ILE A 117 -2.35 -5.48 -10.69
C ILE A 117 -2.78 -6.38 -11.86
N ALA A 118 -2.30 -7.62 -11.91
CA ALA A 118 -2.71 -8.58 -12.94
C ALA A 118 -4.22 -8.89 -12.87
N ASP A 119 -4.76 -9.13 -11.67
CA ASP A 119 -6.18 -9.39 -11.46
C ASP A 119 -7.04 -8.17 -11.86
N MET A 120 -6.61 -6.95 -11.48
CA MET A 120 -7.31 -5.72 -11.92
C MET A 120 -7.30 -5.61 -13.45
N GLY A 121 -6.19 -5.93 -14.10
CA GLY A 121 -6.11 -6.00 -15.56
C GLY A 121 -7.06 -7.02 -16.17
N ALA A 122 -7.22 -8.19 -15.55
CA ALA A 122 -8.13 -9.23 -16.01
C ALA A 122 -9.60 -8.81 -15.85
N VAL A 123 -10.00 -8.34 -14.66
CA VAL A 123 -11.40 -7.97 -14.38
C VAL A 123 -11.86 -6.74 -15.15
N THR A 124 -10.93 -5.89 -15.61
CA THR A 124 -11.23 -4.69 -16.42
C THR A 124 -11.01 -4.88 -17.91
N GLY A 125 -10.43 -6.01 -18.33
CA GLY A 125 -10.07 -6.28 -19.73
C GLY A 125 -8.89 -5.47 -20.23
N THR A 126 -8.03 -4.98 -19.33
CA THR A 126 -6.86 -4.13 -19.64
C THR A 126 -5.53 -4.89 -19.43
N GLY A 127 -5.52 -6.20 -19.63
CA GLY A 127 -4.37 -7.08 -19.36
C GLY A 127 -3.06 -6.64 -20.03
N ASN A 128 -3.12 -6.09 -21.26
CA ASN A 128 -1.90 -5.59 -21.94
C ASN A 128 -1.29 -4.39 -21.20
N VAL A 129 -2.11 -3.47 -20.69
CA VAL A 129 -1.64 -2.32 -19.89
C VAL A 129 -1.09 -2.80 -18.55
N ALA A 130 -1.79 -3.75 -17.91
CA ALA A 130 -1.30 -4.39 -16.69
C ALA A 130 0.09 -5.00 -16.89
N GLN A 131 0.32 -5.73 -17.99
CA GLN A 131 1.62 -6.31 -18.30
C GLN A 131 2.72 -5.25 -18.46
N THR A 132 2.41 -4.09 -19.02
CA THR A 132 3.35 -2.97 -19.13
C THR A 132 3.74 -2.43 -17.75
N ILE A 133 2.75 -2.24 -16.85
CA ILE A 133 2.99 -1.78 -15.48
C ILE A 133 3.82 -2.83 -14.71
N LEU A 134 3.46 -4.11 -14.81
CA LEU A 134 4.17 -5.22 -14.17
C LEU A 134 5.64 -5.27 -14.61
N SER A 135 5.89 -5.16 -15.92
CA SER A 135 7.26 -5.14 -16.48
C SER A 135 8.08 -3.96 -15.97
N ALA A 136 7.47 -2.78 -15.79
CA ALA A 136 8.14 -1.61 -15.24
C ALA A 136 8.49 -1.79 -13.75
N ILE A 137 7.60 -2.42 -12.96
CA ILE A 137 7.85 -2.72 -11.55
C ILE A 137 8.97 -3.77 -11.42
N GLU A 138 8.93 -4.86 -12.21
CA GLU A 138 9.96 -5.90 -12.17
C GLU A 138 11.34 -5.35 -12.57
N LYS A 139 11.38 -4.45 -13.55
CA LYS A 139 12.62 -3.77 -13.87
C LYS A 139 13.13 -2.93 -12.70
N ALA A 140 12.27 -2.14 -12.05
CA ALA A 140 12.65 -1.33 -10.89
C ALA A 140 13.11 -2.21 -9.71
N ARG A 141 12.47 -3.39 -9.52
CA ARG A 141 12.87 -4.38 -8.53
C ARG A 141 14.27 -4.94 -8.82
N ALA A 142 14.56 -5.30 -10.06
CA ALA A 142 15.87 -5.76 -10.46
C ALA A 142 16.94 -4.66 -10.29
N ASP A 143 16.62 -3.43 -10.66
CA ASP A 143 17.50 -2.26 -10.49
C ASP A 143 17.79 -2.05 -8.97
N ALA A 144 16.78 -2.09 -8.10
CA ALA A 144 16.92 -1.95 -6.65
C ALA A 144 17.80 -3.06 -6.05
N LEU A 145 17.58 -4.31 -6.46
CA LEU A 145 18.39 -5.45 -6.01
C LEU A 145 19.84 -5.34 -6.48
N SER A 146 20.11 -4.79 -7.66
CA SER A 146 21.47 -4.62 -8.19
C SER A 146 22.33 -3.66 -7.38
N ILE A 147 21.71 -2.74 -6.65
CA ILE A 147 22.39 -1.75 -5.79
C ILE A 147 22.22 -2.07 -4.31
N ALA A 148 21.55 -3.17 -3.98
CA ALA A 148 21.32 -3.56 -2.59
C ALA A 148 22.66 -3.82 -1.87
N PRO A 149 22.80 -3.37 -0.61
CA PRO A 149 24.01 -3.61 0.15
C PRO A 149 24.20 -5.09 0.50
N ALA A 150 25.46 -5.54 0.59
CA ALA A 150 25.79 -6.93 0.92
C ALA A 150 25.25 -7.35 2.31
N ARG A 151 25.16 -6.41 3.25
CA ARG A 151 24.49 -6.56 4.54
C ARG A 151 23.30 -5.59 4.58
N PRO A 152 22.06 -6.09 4.69
CA PRO A 152 20.89 -5.25 4.82
C PRO A 152 20.97 -4.35 6.07
N PRO A 153 20.91 -3.02 5.94
CA PRO A 153 20.84 -2.13 7.09
C PRO A 153 19.51 -2.25 7.82
N ARG A 154 19.55 -2.07 9.15
CA ARG A 154 18.37 -2.12 10.01
C ARG A 154 17.54 -0.86 9.81
N VAL A 155 16.29 -1.04 9.38
CA VAL A 155 15.34 0.05 9.07
C VAL A 155 14.25 0.10 10.14
N LEU A 156 14.08 1.26 10.77
CA LEU A 156 12.92 1.60 11.57
C LEU A 156 11.93 2.39 10.72
N CYS A 157 10.70 1.89 10.59
CA CYS A 157 9.63 2.57 9.86
C CYS A 157 8.39 2.72 10.76
N PRO A 158 8.29 3.77 11.59
CA PRO A 158 7.08 4.06 12.35
C PRO A 158 5.96 4.47 11.40
N VAL A 159 4.73 4.01 11.70
CA VAL A 159 3.52 4.33 10.91
C VAL A 159 2.50 5.14 11.70
N TRP A 160 2.70 5.28 13.02
CA TRP A 160 1.83 6.05 13.90
C TRP A 160 2.60 6.65 15.07
N LYS A 161 2.06 7.74 15.63
CA LYS A 161 2.59 8.44 16.83
C LYS A 161 1.49 8.60 17.86
N ASN A 162 1.86 8.51 19.15
CA ASN A 162 0.99 8.66 20.31
C ASN A 162 -0.11 7.56 20.43
N PRO A 163 0.28 6.31 20.74
CA PRO A 163 1.64 5.81 20.94
C PRO A 163 2.36 5.51 19.62
N TYR A 164 3.70 5.40 19.65
CA TYR A 164 4.42 4.96 18.46
C TYR A 164 4.06 3.53 18.10
N MET A 165 3.78 3.32 16.82
CA MET A 165 3.57 2.00 16.22
C MET A 165 4.46 1.86 15.00
N THR A 166 4.92 0.66 14.75
CA THR A 166 5.70 0.29 13.55
C THR A 166 5.05 -0.92 12.86
N ILE A 167 5.77 -1.58 12.02
CA ILE A 167 5.33 -2.69 11.19
C ILE A 167 6.12 -3.95 11.51
N ASN A 168 5.49 -5.13 11.42
CA ASN A 168 6.18 -6.41 11.45
C ASN A 168 6.42 -6.96 10.04
N GLY A 169 6.98 -8.18 9.96
CA GLY A 169 7.30 -8.89 8.71
C GLY A 169 6.09 -9.34 7.87
N ASP A 170 4.86 -9.26 8.41
CA ASP A 170 3.62 -9.62 7.69
C ASP A 170 2.92 -8.40 7.08
N THR A 171 3.66 -7.35 6.73
CA THR A 171 3.11 -6.14 6.13
C THR A 171 3.68 -5.86 4.74
N TYR A 172 2.90 -5.19 3.90
CA TYR A 172 3.34 -4.75 2.58
C TYR A 172 4.57 -3.82 2.68
N VAL A 173 4.57 -2.91 3.66
CA VAL A 173 5.68 -1.97 3.90
C VAL A 173 6.98 -2.71 4.19
N ASP A 174 6.95 -3.77 5.02
CA ASP A 174 8.11 -4.63 5.26
C ASP A 174 8.62 -5.25 3.96
N SER A 175 7.70 -5.77 3.14
CA SER A 175 8.08 -6.37 1.86
C SER A 175 8.73 -5.36 0.90
N VAL A 176 8.27 -4.10 0.88
CA VAL A 176 8.91 -3.02 0.10
C VAL A 176 10.31 -2.74 0.63
N ILE A 177 10.47 -2.57 1.94
CA ILE A 177 11.78 -2.33 2.58
C ILE A 177 12.77 -3.46 2.23
N ARG A 178 12.33 -4.72 2.34
CA ARG A 178 13.18 -5.88 1.98
C ARG A 178 13.52 -5.92 0.50
N CYS A 179 12.59 -5.61 -0.39
CA CYS A 179 12.86 -5.52 -1.83
C CYS A 179 13.86 -4.39 -2.17
N CYS A 180 13.93 -3.36 -1.33
CA CYS A 180 14.91 -2.28 -1.44
C CYS A 180 16.25 -2.58 -0.76
N GLY A 181 16.45 -3.78 -0.22
CA GLY A 181 17.70 -4.22 0.41
C GLY A 181 17.84 -3.89 1.90
N GLY A 182 16.78 -3.45 2.58
CA GLY A 182 16.75 -3.17 4.01
C GLY A 182 16.27 -4.36 4.84
N ALA A 183 16.50 -4.31 6.15
CA ALA A 183 15.97 -5.23 7.14
C ALA A 183 15.09 -4.47 8.14
N ASN A 184 13.80 -4.79 8.17
CA ASN A 184 12.89 -4.18 9.13
C ASN A 184 13.28 -4.55 10.57
N LEU A 185 13.42 -3.54 11.41
CA LEU A 185 13.90 -3.67 12.80
C LEU A 185 12.94 -4.49 13.69
N PHE A 186 11.65 -4.57 13.33
CA PHE A 186 10.58 -5.24 14.07
C PHE A 186 9.95 -6.41 13.29
N THR A 187 10.70 -7.01 12.36
CA THR A 187 10.18 -8.06 11.46
C THR A 187 9.62 -9.28 12.18
N ASP A 188 10.20 -9.64 13.35
CA ASP A 188 9.85 -10.85 14.11
C ASP A 188 8.73 -10.65 15.16
N GLU A 189 8.16 -9.45 15.25
CA GLU A 189 7.06 -9.18 16.18
C GLU A 189 5.79 -9.92 15.78
N ALA A 190 5.04 -10.42 16.78
CA ALA A 190 3.82 -11.19 16.54
C ALA A 190 2.65 -10.31 16.02
N GLU A 191 2.56 -9.08 16.52
CA GLU A 191 1.55 -8.11 16.09
C GLU A 191 1.97 -7.46 14.78
N ARG A 192 1.03 -7.27 13.85
CA ARG A 192 1.32 -6.62 12.55
C ARG A 192 1.77 -5.17 12.71
N TYR A 193 1.23 -4.47 13.69
CA TYR A 193 1.52 -3.07 14.00
C TYR A 193 1.91 -2.95 15.47
N PRO A 194 3.13 -3.43 15.84
CA PRO A 194 3.56 -3.41 17.23
C PRO A 194 3.80 -2.00 17.74
N HIS A 195 3.43 -1.77 18.99
CA HIS A 195 3.82 -0.57 19.71
C HIS A 195 5.29 -0.65 20.12
N PHE A 196 5.96 0.49 20.19
CA PHE A 196 7.32 0.56 20.68
C PHE A 196 7.61 1.86 21.43
N LEU A 197 8.64 1.85 22.24
CA LEU A 197 9.21 3.03 22.87
C LEU A 197 10.50 3.45 22.15
N LEU A 198 10.78 4.75 22.06
CA LEU A 198 12.00 5.25 21.40
C LEU A 198 13.29 4.67 21.99
N ASN A 199 13.36 4.50 23.32
CA ASN A 199 14.50 3.88 23.98
C ASN A 199 14.64 2.37 23.67
N GLU A 200 13.56 1.69 23.33
CA GLU A 200 13.58 0.31 22.84
C GLU A 200 14.12 0.25 21.41
N ALA A 201 13.60 1.11 20.53
CA ALA A 201 14.10 1.24 19.16
C ALA A 201 15.59 1.62 19.14
N ALA A 202 16.02 2.55 20.01
CA ALA A 202 17.43 2.94 20.16
C ALA A 202 18.35 1.74 20.50
N ARG A 203 17.92 0.88 21.44
CA ARG A 203 18.69 -0.34 21.80
C ARG A 203 18.83 -1.35 20.66
N ARG A 204 17.90 -1.34 19.69
CA ARG A 204 17.97 -2.17 18.48
C ARG A 204 18.88 -1.56 17.41
N LEU A 205 19.43 -0.36 17.65
CA LEU A 205 20.40 0.33 16.80
C LEU A 205 19.96 0.45 15.33
N PRO A 206 18.87 1.17 15.01
CA PRO A 206 18.50 1.42 13.63
C PRO A 206 19.61 2.17 12.88
N GLU A 207 19.80 1.80 11.60
CA GLU A 207 20.80 2.40 10.72
C GLU A 207 20.14 3.39 9.77
N VAL A 208 18.81 3.23 9.54
CA VAL A 208 17.94 4.16 8.82
C VAL A 208 16.62 4.29 9.56
N VAL A 209 16.07 5.50 9.64
CA VAL A 209 14.69 5.76 10.06
C VAL A 209 13.94 6.35 8.89
N ILE A 210 12.83 5.73 8.50
CA ILE A 210 11.95 6.21 7.43
C ILE A 210 10.63 6.66 8.06
N LEU A 211 10.34 7.95 7.97
CA LEU A 211 9.16 8.61 8.51
C LEU A 211 8.17 8.89 7.36
N PRO A 212 7.16 8.06 7.13
CA PRO A 212 6.20 8.28 6.06
C PRO A 212 5.22 9.40 6.42
N THR A 213 4.76 10.15 5.40
CA THR A 213 3.72 11.18 5.60
C THR A 213 2.30 10.58 5.71
N GLU A 214 2.16 9.25 5.65
CA GLU A 214 0.91 8.49 5.73
C GLU A 214 1.17 7.09 6.32
N PRO A 215 0.30 6.50 7.14
CA PRO A 215 -1.00 7.00 7.61
C PRO A 215 -0.93 8.10 8.67
N PHE A 216 0.16 8.21 9.44
CA PHE A 216 0.45 9.37 10.29
C PHE A 216 1.31 10.34 9.51
N HIS A 217 0.94 11.63 9.53
CA HIS A 217 1.70 12.66 8.82
C HIS A 217 2.93 13.08 9.62
N PHE A 218 4.03 12.32 9.50
CA PHE A 218 5.30 12.69 10.09
C PHE A 218 5.87 13.94 9.41
N THR A 219 6.43 14.83 10.22
CA THR A 219 6.99 16.13 9.81
C THR A 219 8.42 16.29 10.33
N GLU A 220 9.10 17.36 9.91
CA GLU A 220 10.44 17.70 10.43
C GLU A 220 10.46 17.89 11.95
N SER A 221 9.33 18.32 12.56
CA SER A 221 9.24 18.41 14.01
C SER A 221 9.30 17.05 14.69
N ASP A 222 8.77 16.01 14.04
CA ASP A 222 8.78 14.64 14.57
C ASP A 222 10.15 13.98 14.42
N MET A 223 10.98 14.41 13.46
CA MET A 223 12.36 13.91 13.33
C MET A 223 13.18 14.13 14.61
N ARG A 224 12.88 15.20 15.36
CA ARG A 224 13.60 15.53 16.62
C ARG A 224 13.43 14.43 17.66
N ASP A 225 12.25 13.85 17.78
CA ASP A 225 12.01 12.75 18.71
C ASP A 225 12.93 11.56 18.43
N PHE A 226 13.18 11.25 17.14
CA PHE A 226 14.08 10.17 16.73
C PHE A 226 15.55 10.57 16.86
N GLN A 227 15.89 11.87 16.75
CA GLN A 227 17.25 12.37 17.06
C GLN A 227 17.58 12.23 18.54
N GLU A 228 16.58 12.30 19.45
CA GLU A 228 16.75 12.09 20.89
C GLU A 228 17.04 10.64 21.28
N MET A 229 17.02 9.68 20.32
CA MET A 229 17.49 8.31 20.57
C MET A 229 18.97 8.22 20.98
N GLY A 230 19.77 9.28 20.70
CA GLY A 230 21.16 9.40 21.11
C GLY A 230 22.17 9.17 19.99
N ASP A 231 23.34 9.79 20.14
CA ASP A 231 24.43 9.75 19.13
C ASP A 231 25.03 8.36 18.92
N ASP A 232 24.81 7.43 19.85
CA ASP A 232 25.24 6.03 19.71
C ASP A 232 24.39 5.25 18.70
N VAL A 233 23.21 5.79 18.31
CA VAL A 233 22.33 5.19 17.32
C VAL A 233 22.82 5.55 15.91
N PRO A 234 23.15 4.56 15.05
CA PRO A 234 23.73 4.85 13.74
C PRO A 234 22.88 5.80 12.86
N ALA A 235 21.55 5.64 12.88
CA ALA A 235 20.66 6.53 12.11
C ALA A 235 20.75 7.99 12.55
N VAL A 236 20.99 8.26 13.84
CA VAL A 236 21.18 9.60 14.40
C VAL A 236 22.58 10.12 14.04
N HIS A 237 23.61 9.31 14.37
CA HIS A 237 25.02 9.66 14.14
C HIS A 237 25.29 10.05 12.68
N PHE A 238 24.78 9.28 11.73
CA PHE A 238 24.97 9.50 10.30
C PHE A 238 23.88 10.33 9.64
N ARG A 239 22.93 10.90 10.41
CA ARG A 239 21.82 11.73 9.92
C ARG A 239 20.94 11.03 8.88
N ARG A 240 20.60 9.76 9.10
CA ARG A 240 19.80 8.90 8.22
C ARG A 240 18.38 8.76 8.72
N ILE A 241 17.76 9.88 9.06
CA ILE A 241 16.33 9.98 9.41
C ILE A 241 15.66 10.75 8.26
N HIS A 242 14.79 10.10 7.52
CA HIS A 242 14.23 10.60 6.28
C HIS A 242 12.72 10.68 6.35
N ILE A 243 12.14 11.82 5.95
CA ILE A 243 10.72 11.93 5.67
C ILE A 243 10.51 11.49 4.22
N VAL A 244 9.54 10.61 3.99
CA VAL A 244 9.18 10.12 2.65
C VAL A 244 7.69 10.27 2.41
N GLU A 245 7.31 10.43 1.15
CA GLU A 245 5.90 10.37 0.75
C GLU A 245 5.32 9.01 1.16
N GLY A 246 4.33 9.01 2.08
CA GLY A 246 3.82 7.78 2.69
C GLY A 246 3.17 6.84 1.70
N GLU A 247 2.54 7.39 0.67
CA GLU A 247 1.94 6.64 -0.44
C GLU A 247 2.94 5.73 -1.17
N LEU A 248 4.25 6.04 -1.15
CA LEU A 248 5.27 5.15 -1.71
C LEU A 248 5.41 3.84 -0.94
N LEU A 249 5.10 3.85 0.35
CA LEU A 249 5.22 2.68 1.21
C LEU A 249 3.87 1.98 1.45
N SER A 250 2.77 2.73 1.52
CA SER A 250 1.46 2.21 1.90
C SER A 250 0.54 1.91 0.71
N TRP A 251 0.75 2.55 -0.45
CA TRP A 251 -0.12 2.36 -1.62
C TRP A 251 0.36 1.25 -2.53
N TYR A 252 -0.54 0.34 -2.83
CA TYR A 252 -0.34 -0.70 -3.84
C TYR A 252 -0.43 -0.11 -5.26
N GLY A 253 0.14 -0.81 -6.25
CA GLY A 253 -0.06 -0.44 -7.65
C GLY A 253 1.15 0.22 -8.31
N PRO A 254 0.97 1.10 -9.30
CA PRO A 254 2.06 1.61 -10.15
C PRO A 254 3.09 2.47 -9.41
N ARG A 255 2.73 3.06 -8.26
CA ARG A 255 3.66 3.82 -7.40
C ARG A 255 4.82 2.96 -6.89
N LEU A 256 4.64 1.64 -6.84
CA LEU A 256 5.69 0.71 -6.44
C LEU A 256 6.96 0.86 -7.29
N THR A 257 6.83 1.21 -8.57
CA THR A 257 8.00 1.49 -9.44
C THR A 257 8.85 2.63 -8.88
N ARG A 258 8.22 3.70 -8.40
CA ARG A 258 8.89 4.86 -7.79
C ARG A 258 9.41 4.52 -6.40
N ALA A 259 8.61 3.82 -5.60
CA ALA A 259 8.99 3.36 -4.27
C ALA A 259 10.29 2.55 -4.29
N LEU A 260 10.38 1.54 -5.16
CA LEU A 260 11.57 0.70 -5.30
C LEU A 260 12.82 1.52 -5.66
N ARG A 261 12.68 2.55 -6.50
CA ARG A 261 13.81 3.41 -6.89
C ARG A 261 14.25 4.35 -5.76
N GLU A 262 13.33 5.03 -5.11
CA GLU A 262 13.65 6.05 -4.11
C GLU A 262 14.09 5.42 -2.78
N ILE A 263 13.37 4.42 -2.29
CA ILE A 263 13.67 3.78 -1.01
C ILE A 263 14.98 2.98 -1.08
N SER A 264 15.28 2.33 -2.22
CA SER A 264 16.55 1.60 -2.38
C SER A 264 17.77 2.53 -2.32
N VAL A 265 17.65 3.78 -2.79
CA VAL A 265 18.73 4.77 -2.67
C VAL A 265 18.96 5.12 -1.20
N LEU A 266 17.91 5.44 -0.45
CA LEU A 266 18.01 5.76 0.98
C LEU A 266 18.64 4.60 1.79
N ILE A 267 18.25 3.37 1.48
CA ILE A 267 18.77 2.17 2.15
C ILE A 267 20.23 1.92 1.78
N ARG A 268 20.62 2.07 0.52
CA ARG A 268 22.00 1.91 0.05
C ARG A 268 22.94 2.89 0.73
N GLU A 269 22.55 4.14 0.92
CA GLU A 269 23.37 5.17 1.57
C GLU A 269 23.66 4.85 3.05
N ALA A 270 23.00 3.86 3.61
CA ALA A 270 23.18 3.41 4.98
C ALA A 270 24.15 2.22 5.14
N ALA A 271 24.68 1.70 4.04
CA ALA A 271 25.56 0.52 4.04
C ALA A 271 27.05 0.85 4.21
#